data_333493dac05362969ed507dadf79109d
#
_entry.id   333493dac05362969ed507dadf79109d
#
_cell.length_a   1.000
_cell.length_b   1.000
_cell.length_c   1.000
_cell.angle_alpha   90.00
_cell.angle_beta   90.00
_cell.angle_gamma   90.00
#
_symmetry.space_group_name_H-M   'P 1'
#
loop_
_entity.id
_entity.type
_entity.pdbx_description
1 polymer ?
#
loop_
_entity_poly.entity_id
_entity_poly.type
_entity_poly.pdbx_seq_one_letter_code
_entity_poly.pdbx_strand_id
1 'polypeptide(L)'
;MVCNICGRPIVGFGNNPYPICDTDEERCCDACNNAYVIPARLIMMHKVDKEPEVGDDIIIIKLAGEKNNDYSLRRGTVESIDDMGQLHGTWGGLAVIPEEDTFVVIK
;
A
#
# COMPACT_ATOMS: atom_id res chain seq x y z
N MET A 1 -22.00 -3.96 8.89
CA MET A 1 -20.84 -3.91 7.99
C MET A 1 -19.65 -3.32 8.74
N VAL A 2 -18.48 -3.89 8.54
CA VAL A 2 -17.28 -3.51 9.26
C VAL A 2 -16.23 -3.01 8.28
N CYS A 3 -15.49 -1.97 8.67
CA CYS A 3 -14.38 -1.46 7.86
C CYS A 3 -13.27 -2.51 7.75
N ASN A 4 -12.87 -2.86 6.52
CA ASN A 4 -11.82 -3.85 6.29
C ASN A 4 -10.40 -3.30 6.52
N ILE A 5 -10.26 -2.00 6.80
CA ILE A 5 -8.98 -1.38 7.11
C ILE A 5 -8.78 -1.24 8.61
N CYS A 6 -9.71 -0.62 9.32
CA CYS A 6 -9.55 -0.35 10.76
C CYS A 6 -10.42 -1.23 11.68
N GLY A 7 -11.37 -1.98 11.13
CA GLY A 7 -12.24 -2.87 11.90
C GLY A 7 -13.41 -2.20 12.59
N ARG A 8 -13.61 -0.91 12.42
CA ARG A 8 -14.73 -0.18 13.03
C ARG A 8 -16.03 -0.40 12.25
N PRO A 9 -17.19 -0.30 12.91
CA PRO A 9 -18.47 -0.38 12.20
C PRO A 9 -18.61 0.73 11.17
N ILE A 10 -19.22 0.38 10.03
CA ILE A 10 -19.52 1.33 8.96
C ILE A 10 -21.01 1.65 9.00
N VAL A 11 -21.34 2.94 8.95
CA VAL A 11 -22.72 3.42 8.79
C VAL A 11 -22.97 3.64 7.30
N GLY A 12 -24.04 3.04 6.77
CA GLY A 12 -24.37 3.14 5.35
C GLY A 12 -23.63 2.10 4.51
N PHE A 13 -23.36 2.43 3.25
CA PHE A 13 -22.78 1.52 2.28
C PHE A 13 -21.26 1.41 2.35
N GLY A 14 -20.60 2.32 3.05
CA GLY A 14 -19.16 2.38 3.09
C GLY A 14 -18.54 2.87 1.78
N ASN A 15 -17.22 2.74 1.67
CA ASN A 15 -16.45 3.18 0.51
C ASN A 15 -15.65 2.02 -0.05
N ASN A 16 -15.36 2.06 -1.35
CA ASN A 16 -14.48 1.09 -1.99
C ASN A 16 -13.04 1.29 -1.50
N PRO A 17 -12.42 0.29 -0.87
CA PRO A 17 -11.09 0.43 -0.27
C PRO A 17 -9.92 0.20 -1.22
N TYR A 18 -10.16 0.05 -2.53
CA TYR A 18 -9.08 -0.11 -3.50
C TYR A 18 -8.17 1.13 -3.51
N PRO A 19 -6.85 1.03 -3.56
CA PRO A 19 -6.03 -0.18 -3.70
C PRO A 19 -5.60 -0.85 -2.40
N ILE A 20 -6.03 -0.36 -1.25
CA ILE A 20 -5.66 -0.95 0.04
C ILE A 20 -6.23 -2.37 0.18
N CYS A 21 -7.47 -2.56 -0.24
CA CYS A 21 -8.12 -3.87 -0.31
C CYS A 21 -8.54 -4.13 -1.76
N ASP A 22 -8.35 -5.36 -2.24
CA ASP A 22 -8.51 -5.70 -3.66
C ASP A 22 -9.86 -6.30 -4.03
N THR A 23 -10.68 -6.69 -3.06
CA THR A 23 -11.92 -7.40 -3.35
C THR A 23 -13.12 -6.46 -3.41
N ASP A 24 -14.07 -6.75 -4.29
CA ASP A 24 -15.28 -5.96 -4.47
C ASP A 24 -16.20 -6.00 -3.27
N GLU A 25 -16.07 -7.03 -2.42
CA GLU A 25 -16.92 -7.21 -1.25
C GLU A 25 -16.45 -6.38 -0.04
N GLU A 26 -15.21 -5.93 -0.05
CA GLU A 26 -14.66 -5.17 1.05
C GLU A 26 -15.11 -3.71 1.01
N ARG A 27 -15.23 -3.11 2.19
CA ARG A 27 -15.63 -1.71 2.34
C ARG A 27 -14.81 -1.07 3.45
N CYS A 28 -14.66 0.24 3.39
CA CYS A 28 -13.99 1.00 4.44
C CYS A 28 -14.86 2.16 4.91
N CYS A 29 -14.57 2.62 6.13
CA CYS A 29 -15.25 3.78 6.69
C CYS A 29 -14.73 5.08 6.05
N ASP A 30 -15.45 6.19 6.27
CA ASP A 30 -15.06 7.48 5.71
C ASP A 30 -13.68 7.93 6.19
N ALA A 31 -13.36 7.69 7.47
CA ALA A 31 -12.05 8.05 8.01
C ALA A 31 -10.91 7.33 7.29
N CYS A 32 -11.03 6.02 7.05
CA CYS A 32 -10.02 5.25 6.33
C CYS A 32 -9.98 5.63 4.85
N ASN A 33 -11.13 5.92 4.24
CA ASN A 33 -11.19 6.38 2.87
C ASN A 33 -10.37 7.66 2.70
N ASN A 34 -10.54 8.63 3.61
CA ASN A 34 -9.82 9.90 3.56
C ASN A 34 -8.35 9.77 3.95
N ALA A 35 -8.03 8.91 4.91
CA ALA A 35 -6.66 8.78 5.44
C ALA A 35 -5.75 7.90 4.58
N TYR A 36 -6.30 6.87 3.92
CA TYR A 36 -5.50 5.87 3.22
C TYR A 36 -5.89 5.69 1.75
N VAL A 37 -7.17 5.53 1.46
CA VAL A 37 -7.63 5.16 0.13
C VAL A 37 -7.43 6.30 -0.87
N ILE A 38 -7.89 7.48 -0.55
CA ILE A 38 -7.75 8.64 -1.44
C ILE A 38 -6.28 9.00 -1.65
N PRO A 39 -5.44 9.11 -0.60
CA PRO A 39 -4.01 9.35 -0.80
C PRO A 39 -3.34 8.26 -1.65
N ALA A 40 -3.68 6.98 -1.43
CA ALA A 40 -3.12 5.88 -2.21
C ALA A 40 -3.46 6.00 -3.69
N ARG A 41 -4.70 6.34 -4.02
CA ARG A 41 -5.12 6.54 -5.41
C ARG A 41 -4.40 7.71 -6.07
N LEU A 42 -4.21 8.81 -5.34
CA LEU A 42 -3.46 9.97 -5.84
C LEU A 42 -2.01 9.62 -6.12
N ILE A 43 -1.38 8.84 -5.23
CA ILE A 43 -0.01 8.38 -5.42
C ILE A 43 0.09 7.49 -6.66
N MET A 44 -0.85 6.57 -6.84
CA MET A 44 -0.85 5.69 -8.01
C MET A 44 -0.99 6.44 -9.33
N MET A 45 -1.69 7.56 -9.34
CA MET A 45 -1.81 8.41 -10.53
C MET A 45 -0.49 9.08 -10.91
N HIS A 46 0.43 9.21 -9.97
CA HIS A 46 1.73 9.85 -10.17
C HIS A 46 2.90 8.86 -10.20
N LYS A 47 2.61 7.54 -10.21
CA LYS A 47 3.68 6.55 -10.18
C LYS A 47 4.54 6.64 -11.45
N VAL A 48 5.83 6.36 -11.28
CA VAL A 48 6.76 6.23 -12.39
C VAL A 48 6.68 4.78 -12.91
N ASP A 49 6.47 4.62 -14.21
CA ASP A 49 6.38 3.29 -14.83
C ASP A 49 7.76 2.76 -15.13
N LYS A 50 8.43 2.24 -14.10
CA LYS A 50 9.73 1.59 -14.23
C LYS A 50 9.91 0.56 -13.12
N GLU A 51 10.84 -0.38 -13.36
CA GLU A 51 11.24 -1.32 -12.33
C GLU A 51 12.04 -0.59 -11.24
N PRO A 52 11.81 -0.93 -9.95
CA PRO A 52 12.56 -0.30 -8.86
C PRO A 52 14.03 -0.71 -8.88
N GLU A 53 14.89 0.24 -8.56
CA GLU A 53 16.33 0.05 -8.46
C GLU A 53 16.83 0.53 -7.11
N VAL A 54 18.03 0.11 -6.73
CA VAL A 54 18.69 0.63 -5.52
C VAL A 54 18.85 2.15 -5.64
N GLY A 55 18.43 2.85 -4.61
CA GLY A 55 18.44 4.32 -4.58
C GLY A 55 17.11 4.96 -4.96
N ASP A 56 16.16 4.19 -5.47
CA ASP A 56 14.82 4.72 -5.78
C ASP A 56 13.98 4.89 -4.53
N ASP A 57 13.18 5.93 -4.50
CA ASP A 57 12.15 6.10 -3.47
C ASP A 57 10.89 5.36 -3.89
N ILE A 58 10.27 4.70 -2.94
CA ILE A 58 8.97 4.05 -3.16
C ILE A 58 8.00 4.42 -2.06
N ILE A 59 6.70 4.30 -2.37
CA ILE A 59 5.64 4.35 -1.36
C ILE A 59 4.94 3.01 -1.39
N ILE A 60 4.87 2.35 -0.23
CA ILE A 60 4.17 1.08 -0.07
C ILE A 60 2.68 1.38 0.06
N ILE A 61 1.87 0.79 -0.80
CA ILE A 61 0.41 0.90 -0.70
C ILE A 61 -0.13 -0.18 0.21
N LYS A 62 0.26 -1.44 -0.05
CA LYS A 62 -0.16 -2.57 0.77
C LYS A 62 0.83 -3.72 0.61
N LEU A 63 1.16 -4.37 1.71
CA LEU A 63 1.95 -5.61 1.68
C LEU A 63 0.99 -6.81 1.74
N ALA A 64 1.14 -7.74 0.81
CA ALA A 64 0.42 -9.01 0.83
C ALA A 64 0.80 -9.77 2.11
N GLY A 65 -0.13 -10.30 2.81
CA GLY A 65 0.13 -11.00 4.07
C GLY A 65 0.14 -10.10 5.30
N GLU A 66 0.18 -8.79 5.17
CA GLU A 66 0.02 -7.88 6.30
C GLU A 66 -1.46 -7.67 6.60
N LYS A 67 -1.86 -7.97 7.82
CA LYS A 67 -3.27 -7.88 8.22
C LYS A 67 -3.65 -6.50 8.77
N ASN A 68 -2.68 -5.76 9.28
CA ASN A 68 -2.93 -4.54 10.03
C ASN A 68 -2.72 -3.25 9.24
N ASN A 69 -2.28 -3.34 8.00
CA ASN A 69 -1.98 -2.18 7.14
C ASN A 69 -0.93 -1.23 7.75
N ASP A 70 -0.05 -1.75 8.62
CA ASP A 70 0.97 -0.95 9.29
C ASP A 70 1.96 -0.30 8.33
N TYR A 71 2.15 -0.90 7.16
CA TYR A 71 3.07 -0.40 6.14
C TYR A 71 2.38 0.43 5.05
N SER A 72 1.06 0.57 5.12
CA SER A 72 0.31 1.34 4.11
C SER A 72 0.73 2.80 4.11
N LEU A 73 1.05 3.32 2.94
CA LEU A 73 1.52 4.67 2.68
C LEU A 73 2.88 5.00 3.30
N ARG A 74 3.65 4.00 3.73
CA ARG A 74 5.03 4.24 4.14
C ARG A 74 5.90 4.54 2.93
N ARG A 75 6.71 5.57 3.09
CA ARG A 75 7.69 5.96 2.09
C ARG A 75 9.07 5.52 2.55
N GLY A 76 9.90 5.08 1.61
CA GLY A 76 11.28 4.75 1.90
C GLY A 76 12.12 4.67 0.65
N THR A 77 13.41 4.49 0.84
CA THR A 77 14.40 4.37 -0.24
C THR A 77 14.86 2.92 -0.31
N VAL A 78 14.93 2.38 -1.52
CA VAL A 78 15.46 1.03 -1.73
C VAL A 78 16.96 1.03 -1.47
N GLU A 79 17.39 0.25 -0.48
CA GLU A 79 18.81 0.13 -0.11
C GLU A 79 19.49 -1.07 -0.77
N SER A 80 18.72 -2.15 -1.00
CA SER A 80 19.23 -3.35 -1.67
C SER A 80 18.11 -4.16 -2.28
N ILE A 81 18.46 -4.97 -3.27
CA ILE A 81 17.54 -5.93 -3.88
C ILE A 81 18.23 -7.28 -3.77
N ASP A 82 17.56 -8.26 -3.14
CA ASP A 82 18.15 -9.58 -2.94
C ASP A 82 18.06 -10.47 -4.21
N ASP A 83 18.61 -11.66 -4.12
CA ASP A 83 18.65 -12.60 -5.25
C ASP A 83 17.27 -13.04 -5.71
N MET A 84 16.26 -12.92 -4.86
CA MET A 84 14.87 -13.24 -5.19
C MET A 84 14.09 -12.05 -5.75
N GLY A 85 14.74 -10.90 -5.87
CA GLY A 85 14.10 -9.68 -6.35
C GLY A 85 13.33 -8.90 -5.30
N GLN A 86 13.45 -9.27 -4.03
CA GLN A 86 12.78 -8.57 -2.94
C GLN A 86 13.50 -7.27 -2.59
N LEU A 87 12.72 -6.21 -2.37
CA LEU A 87 13.26 -4.89 -2.09
C LEU A 87 13.44 -4.71 -0.58
N HIS A 88 14.62 -4.28 -0.17
CA HIS A 88 14.95 -3.93 1.20
C HIS A 88 15.26 -2.44 1.27
N GLY A 89 14.77 -1.75 2.27
CA GLY A 89 14.98 -0.31 2.37
C GLY A 89 14.59 0.28 3.72
N THR A 90 14.46 1.60 3.73
CA THR A 90 14.31 2.38 4.95
C THR A 90 12.91 2.36 5.56
N TRP A 91 11.95 1.69 4.93
CA TRP A 91 10.57 1.65 5.42
C TRP A 91 10.35 0.75 6.63
N GLY A 92 11.30 -0.11 6.96
CA GLY A 92 11.20 -1.03 8.10
C GLY A 92 11.81 -2.38 7.80
N GLY A 93 11.52 -3.38 8.65
CA GLY A 93 12.15 -4.69 8.57
C GLY A 93 11.58 -5.66 7.55
N LEU A 94 10.46 -5.34 6.90
CA LEU A 94 9.86 -6.23 5.91
C LEU A 94 10.34 -5.88 4.50
N ALA A 95 10.63 -6.94 3.73
CA ALA A 95 10.95 -6.77 2.31
C ALA A 95 9.67 -6.56 1.49
N VAL A 96 9.75 -5.75 0.45
CA VAL A 96 8.68 -5.60 -0.52
C VAL A 96 8.90 -6.61 -1.64
N ILE A 97 7.87 -7.40 -1.94
CA ILE A 97 7.88 -8.41 -2.99
C ILE A 97 7.15 -7.84 -4.20
N PRO A 98 7.86 -7.45 -5.28
CA PRO A 98 7.23 -6.75 -6.41
C PRO A 98 6.05 -7.48 -7.06
N GLU A 99 6.05 -8.80 -7.01
CA GLU A 99 4.99 -9.62 -7.62
C GLU A 99 3.74 -9.70 -6.77
N GLU A 100 3.86 -9.53 -5.46
CA GLU A 100 2.76 -9.75 -4.51
C GLU A 100 2.29 -8.46 -3.84
N ASP A 101 3.19 -7.53 -3.61
CA ASP A 101 2.92 -6.32 -2.85
C ASP A 101 2.57 -5.15 -3.79
N THR A 102 1.72 -4.27 -3.31
CA THR A 102 1.33 -3.07 -4.07
C THR A 102 2.18 -1.88 -3.60
N PHE A 103 2.94 -1.31 -4.51
CA PHE A 103 3.78 -0.15 -4.23
C PHE A 103 3.94 0.69 -5.50
N VAL A 104 4.44 1.92 -5.35
CA VAL A 104 4.75 2.80 -6.48
C VAL A 104 6.16 3.34 -6.34
N VAL A 105 6.85 3.45 -7.47
CA VAL A 105 8.17 4.09 -7.53
C VAL A 105 7.97 5.58 -7.76
N ILE A 106 8.67 6.40 -6.98
CA ILE A 106 8.55 7.85 -7.05
C ILE A 106 9.89 8.44 -7.52
N LYS A 107 9.77 9.49 -8.25
CA LYS A 107 10.95 10.31 -8.56
C LYS A 107 10.81 11.68 -7.98
#